data_10a0516a3234ea04df0049c4f0696493
#
_entry.id   10a0516a3234ea04df0049c4f0696493
#
_cell.length_a   1.000
_cell.length_b   1.000
_cell.length_c   1.000
_cell.angle_alpha   90.00
_cell.angle_beta   90.00
_cell.angle_gamma   90.00
#
_symmetry.space_group_name_H-M   'P 1'
#
loop_
_entity.id
_entity.type
_entity.pdbx_description
1 polymer ?
#
loop_
_entity_poly.entity_id
_entity_poly.type
_entity_poly.pdbx_seq_one_letter_code
_entity_poly.pdbx_strand_id
1 'polypeptide(L)'
;LNVLVSLEGVLSSDNSDNPNRAGALLYYALKAGHRVAIFTSWTQEQAEHWLLVNGFVGYDELIDNRYDLIGDELSKRQITVARSRQAVEMVVTAEPSLAAWSFENGIPALLFAHPDTMGIANRPDVPSKMRPWGSIEDVITKRNIKRSQ
;
A
#
# COMPACT_ATOMS: atom_id res chain seq x y z
N LEU A 1 13.09 4.80 -11.56
CA LEU A 1 12.89 3.77 -10.54
C LEU A 1 11.60 2.99 -10.79
N ASN A 2 11.59 1.72 -10.40
CA ASN A 2 10.40 0.87 -10.46
C ASN A 2 9.75 0.83 -9.10
N VAL A 3 8.53 1.36 -9.00
CA VAL A 3 7.80 1.46 -7.75
C VAL A 3 6.53 0.60 -7.83
N LEU A 4 6.30 -0.22 -6.81
CA LEU A 4 5.04 -0.97 -6.67
C LEU A 4 4.13 -0.24 -5.69
N VAL A 5 2.91 0.04 -6.12
CA VAL A 5 1.92 0.76 -5.30
C VAL A 5 0.69 -0.13 -5.10
N SER A 6 0.27 -0.28 -3.85
CA SER A 6 -0.96 -1.02 -3.54
C SER A 6 -2.18 -0.20 -3.97
N LEU A 7 -3.15 -0.85 -4.61
CA LEU A 7 -4.42 -0.21 -4.90
C LEU A 7 -5.22 0.00 -3.62
N GLU A 8 -5.41 -1.07 -2.85
CA GLU A 8 -6.19 -1.02 -1.60
C GLU A 8 -5.44 -0.26 -0.52
N GLY A 9 -6.09 0.70 0.09
CA GLY A 9 -5.55 1.48 1.19
C GLY A 9 -4.65 2.64 0.79
N VAL A 10 -4.07 2.63 -0.40
CA VAL A 10 -3.26 3.73 -0.92
C VAL A 10 -4.05 4.54 -1.94
N LEU A 11 -4.49 3.90 -3.01
CA LEU A 11 -5.28 4.56 -4.05
C LEU A 11 -6.77 4.57 -3.72
N SER A 12 -7.27 3.49 -3.13
CA SER A 12 -8.66 3.40 -2.67
C SER A 12 -8.73 3.42 -1.15
N SER A 13 -9.89 3.81 -0.62
CA SER A 13 -10.16 3.68 0.81
C SER A 13 -10.45 2.21 1.16
N ASP A 14 -9.93 1.74 2.30
CA ASP A 14 -10.20 0.38 2.77
C ASP A 14 -11.68 0.14 3.09
N ASN A 15 -12.38 1.20 3.47
CA ASN A 15 -13.76 1.10 3.92
C ASN A 15 -14.78 1.34 2.79
N SER A 16 -14.32 1.72 1.61
CA SER A 16 -15.20 2.01 0.48
C SER A 16 -14.40 1.95 -0.81
N ASP A 17 -15.13 1.95 -1.93
CA ASP A 17 -14.52 2.00 -3.26
C ASP A 17 -14.16 3.44 -3.68
N ASN A 18 -14.17 4.39 -2.75
CA ASN A 18 -13.82 5.77 -3.04
C ASN A 18 -12.30 5.93 -3.13
N PRO A 19 -11.81 6.78 -4.04
CA PRO A 19 -10.37 7.04 -4.14
C PRO A 19 -9.89 7.91 -2.97
N ASN A 20 -8.65 7.69 -2.56
CA ASN A 20 -7.95 8.52 -1.58
C ASN A 20 -7.30 9.70 -2.31
N ARG A 21 -7.61 10.93 -1.89
CA ARG A 21 -7.01 12.13 -2.50
C ARG A 21 -5.51 12.19 -2.27
N ALA A 22 -5.06 11.89 -1.05
CA ALA A 22 -3.63 11.85 -0.75
C ALA A 22 -2.91 10.76 -1.53
N GLY A 23 -3.54 9.59 -1.68
CA GLY A 23 -3.02 8.51 -2.50
C GLY A 23 -2.91 8.91 -3.98
N ALA A 24 -3.87 9.65 -4.48
CA ALA A 24 -3.84 10.16 -5.84
C ALA A 24 -2.66 11.14 -6.05
N LEU A 25 -2.44 12.04 -5.11
CA LEU A 25 -1.30 12.96 -5.17
C LEU A 25 0.02 12.20 -5.20
N LEU A 26 0.15 11.20 -4.33
CA LEU A 26 1.34 10.36 -4.30
C LEU A 26 1.54 9.61 -5.62
N TYR A 27 0.47 9.02 -6.16
CA TYR A 27 0.53 8.30 -7.42
C TYR A 27 1.04 9.19 -8.56
N TYR A 28 0.46 10.37 -8.72
CA TYR A 28 0.86 11.27 -9.79
C TYR A 28 2.27 11.83 -9.58
N ALA A 29 2.68 12.05 -8.35
CA ALA A 29 4.05 12.45 -8.04
C ALA A 29 5.04 11.35 -8.45
N LEU A 30 4.73 10.10 -8.17
CA LEU A 30 5.58 8.98 -8.56
C LEU A 30 5.62 8.80 -10.07
N LYS A 31 4.46 8.91 -10.72
CA LYS A 31 4.38 8.76 -12.19
C LYS A 31 5.17 9.82 -12.95
N ALA A 32 5.37 10.99 -12.34
CA ALA A 32 6.10 12.08 -12.99
C ALA A 32 7.56 11.71 -13.29
N GLY A 33 8.16 10.81 -12.53
CA GLY A 33 9.58 10.48 -12.70
C GLY A 33 9.93 9.01 -12.62
N HIS A 34 8.95 8.11 -12.44
CA HIS A 34 9.21 6.70 -12.19
C HIS A 34 8.26 5.80 -12.95
N ARG A 35 8.65 4.53 -13.07
CA ARG A 35 7.75 3.48 -13.53
C ARG A 35 6.93 3.02 -12.34
N VAL A 36 5.62 2.96 -12.51
CA VAL A 36 4.70 2.57 -11.43
C VAL A 36 3.91 1.35 -11.84
N ALA A 37 4.02 0.29 -11.07
CA ALA A 37 3.16 -0.88 -11.17
C ALA A 37 2.19 -0.87 -9.99
N ILE A 38 0.94 -1.20 -10.26
CA ILE A 38 -0.10 -1.28 -9.24
C ILE A 38 -0.38 -2.74 -8.96
N PHE A 39 -0.39 -3.14 -7.68
CA PHE A 39 -0.79 -4.48 -7.29
C PHE A 39 -2.08 -4.44 -6.47
N THR A 40 -2.91 -5.45 -6.64
CA THR A 40 -4.26 -5.47 -6.08
C THR A 40 -4.72 -6.90 -5.79
N SER A 41 -5.66 -7.03 -4.85
CA SER A 41 -6.35 -8.29 -4.58
C SER A 41 -7.58 -8.49 -5.48
N TRP A 42 -7.90 -7.51 -6.32
CA TRP A 42 -9.05 -7.58 -7.23
C TRP A 42 -8.67 -8.30 -8.52
N THR A 43 -9.69 -8.68 -9.30
CA THR A 43 -9.46 -9.18 -10.64
C THR A 43 -8.96 -8.04 -11.54
N GLN A 44 -8.29 -8.41 -12.62
CA GLN A 44 -7.77 -7.42 -13.56
C GLN A 44 -8.88 -6.50 -14.10
N GLU A 45 -10.02 -7.09 -14.48
CA GLU A 45 -11.13 -6.33 -15.02
C GLU A 45 -11.70 -5.32 -14.02
N GLN A 46 -11.91 -5.74 -12.78
CA GLN A 46 -12.41 -4.86 -11.73
C GLN A 46 -11.44 -3.73 -11.45
N ALA A 47 -10.16 -4.04 -11.34
CA ALA A 47 -9.13 -3.05 -11.03
C ALA A 47 -8.97 -2.05 -12.18
N GLU A 48 -8.91 -2.52 -13.42
CA GLU A 48 -8.80 -1.64 -14.59
C GLU A 48 -9.97 -0.68 -14.68
N HIS A 49 -11.18 -1.20 -14.48
CA HIS A 49 -12.38 -0.36 -14.52
C HIS A 49 -12.35 0.71 -13.43
N TRP A 50 -12.03 0.32 -12.20
CA TRP A 50 -11.98 1.24 -11.08
C TRP A 50 -10.92 2.32 -11.29
N LEU A 51 -9.74 1.93 -11.76
CA LEU A 51 -8.64 2.86 -12.02
C LEU A 51 -9.02 3.87 -13.10
N LEU A 52 -9.64 3.39 -14.18
CA LEU A 52 -10.07 4.26 -15.27
C LEU A 52 -11.13 5.26 -14.80
N VAL A 53 -12.15 4.79 -14.09
CA VAL A 53 -13.24 5.64 -13.61
C VAL A 53 -12.72 6.71 -12.64
N ASN A 54 -11.73 6.39 -11.83
CA ASN A 54 -11.19 7.30 -10.83
C ASN A 54 -9.97 8.10 -11.31
N GLY A 55 -9.64 8.02 -12.59
CA GLY A 55 -8.62 8.85 -13.20
C GLY A 55 -7.18 8.41 -12.97
N PHE A 56 -6.96 7.20 -12.50
CA PHE A 56 -5.60 6.64 -12.36
C PHE A 56 -5.18 6.02 -13.69
N VAL A 57 -4.46 6.80 -14.49
CA VAL A 57 -4.02 6.37 -15.81
C VAL A 57 -2.51 6.41 -15.92
N GLY A 58 -1.97 5.71 -16.91
CA GLY A 58 -0.55 5.75 -17.20
C GLY A 58 0.32 4.84 -16.35
N TYR A 59 -0.25 3.97 -15.53
CA TYR A 59 0.54 2.96 -14.82
C TYR A 59 1.18 2.00 -15.85
N ASP A 60 2.36 1.51 -15.50
CA ASP A 60 3.14 0.67 -16.42
C ASP A 60 2.73 -0.78 -16.40
N GLU A 61 2.20 -1.25 -15.26
CA GLU A 61 1.76 -2.63 -15.10
C GLU A 61 0.68 -2.70 -14.02
N LEU A 62 -0.26 -3.64 -14.19
CA LEU A 62 -1.27 -3.96 -13.19
C LEU A 62 -1.10 -5.44 -12.82
N ILE A 63 -0.85 -5.70 -11.55
CA ILE A 63 -0.66 -7.03 -11.02
C ILE A 63 -1.92 -7.42 -10.27
N ASP A 64 -2.65 -8.39 -10.81
CA ASP A 64 -3.95 -8.80 -10.29
C ASP A 64 -3.84 -9.97 -9.31
N ASN A 65 -5.00 -10.55 -8.97
CA ASN A 65 -5.12 -11.64 -8.01
C ASN A 65 -5.00 -13.03 -8.65
N ARG A 66 -4.24 -13.19 -9.73
CA ARG A 66 -4.11 -14.46 -10.47
C ARG A 66 -3.55 -15.61 -9.64
N TYR A 67 -2.95 -15.31 -8.51
CA TYR A 67 -2.42 -16.31 -7.60
C TYR A 67 -3.51 -16.74 -6.61
N ASP A 68 -3.56 -18.01 -6.28
CA ASP A 68 -4.57 -18.55 -5.37
C ASP A 68 -4.17 -18.29 -3.91
N LEU A 69 -4.07 -17.02 -3.54
CA LEU A 69 -3.65 -16.55 -2.23
C LEU A 69 -4.50 -15.33 -1.84
N ILE A 70 -4.53 -15.02 -0.55
CA ILE A 70 -5.25 -13.86 -0.02
C ILE A 70 -4.36 -13.06 0.93
N GLY A 71 -4.75 -11.80 1.18
CA GLY A 71 -4.10 -10.94 2.16
C GLY A 71 -2.63 -10.70 1.87
N ASP A 72 -1.83 -10.67 2.92
CA ASP A 72 -0.39 -10.43 2.81
C ASP A 72 0.34 -11.48 1.99
N GLU A 73 -0.10 -12.73 2.03
CA GLU A 73 0.52 -13.80 1.25
C GLU A 73 0.38 -13.55 -0.25
N LEU A 74 -0.77 -13.03 -0.68
CA LEU A 74 -0.95 -12.62 -2.06
C LEU A 74 0.00 -11.48 -2.43
N SER A 75 0.05 -10.45 -1.61
CA SER A 75 0.91 -9.29 -1.87
C SER A 75 2.38 -9.66 -1.91
N LYS A 76 2.82 -10.51 -0.99
CA LYS A 76 4.20 -11.02 -0.99
C LYS A 76 4.54 -11.76 -2.27
N ARG A 77 3.60 -12.59 -2.76
CA ARG A 77 3.80 -13.31 -4.02
C ARG A 77 3.87 -12.35 -5.20
N GLN A 78 2.99 -11.37 -5.25
CA GLN A 78 2.98 -10.37 -6.31
C GLN A 78 4.30 -9.61 -6.36
N ILE A 79 4.81 -9.19 -5.21
CA ILE A 79 6.09 -8.47 -5.11
C ILE A 79 7.25 -9.39 -5.51
N THR A 80 7.26 -10.63 -5.05
CA THR A 80 8.31 -11.59 -5.35
C THR A 80 8.39 -11.88 -6.86
N VAL A 81 7.24 -12.09 -7.49
CA VAL A 81 7.19 -12.34 -8.94
C VAL A 81 7.62 -11.10 -9.72
N ALA A 82 7.17 -9.91 -9.32
CA ALA A 82 7.61 -8.67 -9.97
C ALA A 82 9.11 -8.49 -9.87
N ARG A 83 9.68 -8.77 -8.69
CA ARG A 83 11.11 -8.64 -8.43
C ARG A 83 11.94 -9.62 -9.26
N SER A 84 11.38 -10.77 -9.59
CA SER A 84 12.07 -11.75 -10.45
C SER A 84 12.18 -11.28 -11.90
N ARG A 85 11.31 -10.37 -12.33
CA ARG A 85 11.30 -9.89 -13.72
C ARG A 85 12.01 -8.55 -13.89
N GLN A 86 12.04 -7.73 -12.86
CA GLN A 86 12.68 -6.41 -12.91
C GLN A 86 13.05 -5.96 -11.50
N ALA A 87 13.95 -4.99 -11.40
CA ALA A 87 14.29 -4.42 -10.11
C ALA A 87 13.08 -3.70 -9.52
N VAL A 88 12.71 -4.07 -8.28
CA VAL A 88 11.70 -3.36 -7.50
C VAL A 88 12.45 -2.51 -6.48
N GLU A 89 12.32 -1.21 -6.60
CA GLU A 89 13.14 -0.28 -5.84
C GLU A 89 12.39 0.35 -4.66
N MET A 90 11.08 0.27 -4.67
CA MET A 90 10.25 0.71 -3.55
C MET A 90 8.87 0.06 -3.61
N VAL A 91 8.31 -0.23 -2.45
CA VAL A 91 6.93 -0.69 -2.30
C VAL A 91 6.17 0.33 -1.47
N VAL A 92 5.02 0.77 -1.97
CA VAL A 92 4.12 1.67 -1.24
C VAL A 92 2.89 0.87 -0.84
N THR A 93 2.64 0.78 0.45
CA THR A 93 1.53 0.00 0.99
C THR A 93 0.92 0.68 2.20
N ALA A 94 -0.37 0.42 2.43
CA ALA A 94 -1.04 0.86 3.66
C ALA A 94 -0.97 -0.19 4.76
N GLU A 95 -0.44 -1.38 4.45
CA GLU A 95 -0.36 -2.48 5.42
C GLU A 95 1.02 -2.52 6.08
N PRO A 96 1.10 -2.25 7.40
CA PRO A 96 2.39 -2.23 8.09
C PRO A 96 3.15 -3.55 8.04
N SER A 97 2.46 -4.68 8.07
CA SER A 97 3.12 -5.99 8.01
C SER A 97 3.80 -6.21 6.67
N LEU A 98 3.19 -5.74 5.59
CA LEU A 98 3.78 -5.84 4.26
C LEU A 98 4.99 -4.91 4.10
N ALA A 99 4.90 -3.69 4.64
CA ALA A 99 6.03 -2.77 4.66
C ALA A 99 7.22 -3.37 5.42
N ALA A 100 6.96 -3.98 6.56
CA ALA A 100 7.99 -4.65 7.35
C ALA A 100 8.62 -5.80 6.58
N TRP A 101 7.81 -6.64 5.95
CA TRP A 101 8.29 -7.76 5.15
C TRP A 101 9.16 -7.29 3.99
N SER A 102 8.73 -6.24 3.29
CA SER A 102 9.49 -5.68 2.17
C SER A 102 10.86 -5.20 2.62
N PHE A 103 10.91 -4.46 3.71
CA PHE A 103 12.16 -3.99 4.30
C PHE A 103 13.08 -5.15 4.68
N GLU A 104 12.54 -6.19 5.30
CA GLU A 104 13.32 -7.38 5.68
C GLU A 104 13.91 -8.10 4.47
N ASN A 105 13.28 -7.96 3.32
CA ASN A 105 13.74 -8.57 2.06
C ASN A 105 14.56 -7.60 1.21
N GLY A 106 15.01 -6.50 1.80
CA GLY A 106 15.90 -5.56 1.14
C GLY A 106 15.21 -4.59 0.19
N ILE A 107 13.90 -4.42 0.31
CA ILE A 107 13.13 -3.49 -0.54
C ILE A 107 12.72 -2.30 0.32
N PRO A 108 13.14 -1.08 -0.04
CA PRO A 108 12.62 0.12 0.63
C PRO A 108 11.10 0.16 0.57
N ALA A 109 10.47 0.49 1.69
CA ALA A 109 9.03 0.51 1.80
C ALA A 109 8.55 1.87 2.32
N LEU A 110 7.50 2.38 1.70
CA LEU A 110 6.79 3.57 2.16
C LEU A 110 5.45 3.11 2.72
N LEU A 111 5.23 3.32 4.02
CA LEU A 111 3.97 3.01 4.65
C LEU A 111 3.04 4.22 4.51
N PHE A 112 1.94 4.02 3.80
CA PHE A 112 0.91 5.05 3.64
C PHE A 112 -0.10 4.90 4.77
N ALA A 113 0.02 5.72 5.81
CA ALA A 113 -0.91 5.72 6.94
C ALA A 113 -2.05 6.71 6.66
N HIS A 114 -3.25 6.18 6.48
CA HIS A 114 -4.44 6.98 6.24
C HIS A 114 -5.43 6.77 7.40
N PRO A 115 -6.18 7.80 7.83
CA PRO A 115 -7.15 7.64 8.93
C PRO A 115 -8.14 6.49 8.73
N ASP A 116 -8.53 6.20 7.50
CA ASP A 116 -9.45 5.10 7.19
C ASP A 116 -8.85 3.72 7.49
N THR A 117 -7.53 3.59 7.39
CA THR A 117 -6.86 2.31 7.63
C THR A 117 -6.42 2.12 9.07
N MET A 118 -6.27 3.22 9.82
CA MET A 118 -5.77 3.18 11.20
C MET A 118 -6.87 3.09 12.25
N GLY A 119 -8.11 3.26 11.85
CA GLY A 119 -9.25 3.24 12.78
C GLY A 119 -9.39 4.53 13.60
N ILE A 120 -10.56 4.68 14.23
CA ILE A 120 -10.91 5.93 14.93
C ILE A 120 -9.96 6.23 16.09
N ALA A 121 -9.59 5.22 16.87
CA ALA A 121 -8.73 5.40 18.04
C ALA A 121 -7.36 5.94 17.71
N ASN A 122 -6.91 5.76 16.47
CA ASN A 122 -5.58 6.16 16.01
C ASN A 122 -5.58 7.43 15.16
N ARG A 123 -6.73 8.07 15.00
CA ARG A 123 -6.86 9.28 14.20
C ARG A 123 -6.32 10.50 14.95
N PRO A 124 -5.56 11.38 14.31
CA PRO A 124 -5.07 12.60 14.93
C PRO A 124 -6.18 13.57 15.34
N ASP A 125 -7.35 13.50 14.72
CA ASP A 125 -8.51 14.37 14.99
C ASP A 125 -9.39 13.88 16.14
N VAL A 126 -9.08 12.69 16.71
CA VAL A 126 -9.81 12.17 17.88
C VAL A 126 -9.36 12.91 19.12
N PRO A 127 -10.28 13.13 20.12
CA PRO A 127 -9.93 13.83 21.34
C PRO A 127 -8.65 13.29 22.00
N SER A 128 -7.86 14.20 22.58
CA SER A 128 -6.55 13.90 23.12
C SER A 128 -6.52 12.78 24.16
N LYS A 129 -7.62 12.58 24.89
CA LYS A 129 -7.73 11.48 25.84
C LYS A 129 -7.55 10.10 25.20
N MET A 130 -7.72 10.01 23.91
CA MET A 130 -7.53 8.79 23.13
C MET A 130 -6.09 8.60 22.71
N ARG A 131 -5.24 9.62 22.89
CA ARG A 131 -3.81 9.61 22.55
C ARG A 131 -3.56 9.07 21.13
N PRO A 132 -4.16 9.66 20.09
CA PRO A 132 -4.10 9.07 18.75
C PRO A 132 -2.67 8.90 18.23
N TRP A 133 -1.80 9.90 18.43
CA TRP A 133 -0.41 9.81 17.99
C TRP A 133 0.38 8.80 18.82
N GLY A 134 0.17 8.77 20.13
CA GLY A 134 0.79 7.77 21.00
C GLY A 134 0.41 6.35 20.61
N SER A 135 -0.87 6.13 20.28
CA SER A 135 -1.35 4.82 19.85
C SER A 135 -0.71 4.38 18.55
N ILE A 136 -0.54 5.29 17.58
CA ILE A 136 0.12 4.99 16.30
C ILE A 136 1.59 4.65 16.54
N GLU A 137 2.29 5.44 17.34
CA GLU A 137 3.68 5.19 17.69
C GLU A 137 3.86 3.85 18.40
N ASP A 138 2.96 3.51 19.32
CA ASP A 138 2.99 2.23 20.04
C ASP A 138 2.83 1.06 19.09
N VAL A 139 1.92 1.14 18.14
CA VAL A 139 1.72 0.09 17.14
C VAL A 139 3.00 -0.12 16.32
N ILE A 140 3.61 0.95 15.85
CA ILE A 140 4.83 0.89 15.05
C ILE A 140 5.98 0.32 15.90
N THR A 141 6.13 0.78 17.14
CA THR A 141 7.17 0.32 18.05
C THR A 141 7.02 -1.17 18.35
N LYS A 142 5.82 -1.63 18.65
CA LYS A 142 5.57 -3.05 18.92
C LYS A 142 5.91 -3.92 17.69
N ARG A 143 5.57 -3.48 16.50
CA ARG A 143 5.92 -4.21 15.29
C ARG A 143 7.43 -4.28 15.07
N ASN A 144 8.13 -3.18 15.32
CA ASN A 144 9.60 -3.15 15.21
C ASN A 144 10.27 -4.05 16.23
N ILE A 145 9.82 -4.07 17.47
CA ILE A 145 10.32 -4.96 18.52
C ILE A 145 10.11 -6.42 18.11
N LYS A 146 8.91 -6.76 17.66
CA LYS A 146 8.58 -8.10 17.21
C LYS A 146 9.46 -8.58 16.07
N ARG A 147 9.80 -7.68 15.14
CA ARG A 147 10.69 -7.98 14.02
C ARG A 147 12.13 -8.22 14.48
N SER A 148 12.56 -7.54 15.53
CA SER A 148 13.92 -7.66 16.06
C SER A 148 14.14 -8.95 16.85
N GLN A 149 13.08 -9.62 17.26
CA GLN A 149 13.14 -10.88 17.98
C GLN A 149 13.15 -12.06 17.02
#